data_0c46d37442cba937c498326e054201d9
#
_entry.id   0c46d37442cba937c498326e054201d9
#
_cell.length_a   1.000
_cell.length_b   1.000
_cell.length_c   1.000
_cell.angle_alpha   90.00
_cell.angle_beta   90.00
_cell.angle_gamma   90.00
#
_symmetry.space_group_name_H-M   'P 1'
#
loop_
_entity.id
_entity.type
_entity.pdbx_description
1 polymer ?
#
loop_
_entity_poly.entity_id
_entity_poly.type
_entity_poly.pdbx_seq_one_letter_code
_entity_poly.pdbx_strand_id
1 'polypeptide(L)'
;MKRLFLISAVLVLTLGFATSALAADGKARVRVVHASPDAPAVDVWVNGAVAFSNTPFKGITDYASLDPASYQVQVTPTGASTPVVIDATLDLAADTDYTVVAVGQLANIEPLVLVDNNSTPAAGKAHVRFVHTSLDAPAVDIAVKGGRSCSPTYLSRG
;
A
#
# COMPACT_ATOMS: atom_id res chain seq x y z
N MET A 1 73.31 -34.99 -3.53
CA MET A 1 72.34 -34.45 -4.50
C MET A 1 71.02 -34.36 -3.79
N LYS A 2 70.67 -33.18 -3.21
CA LYS A 2 69.44 -32.94 -2.46
C LYS A 2 68.42 -32.27 -3.41
N ARG A 3 67.31 -32.92 -3.69
CA ARG A 3 66.24 -32.39 -4.50
C ARG A 3 65.26 -31.61 -3.57
N LEU A 4 65.21 -30.30 -3.77
CA LEU A 4 64.33 -29.41 -3.06
C LEU A 4 62.95 -29.40 -3.77
N PHE A 5 61.90 -29.88 -3.11
CA PHE A 5 60.51 -29.79 -3.62
C PHE A 5 59.93 -28.46 -3.13
N LEU A 6 59.70 -27.54 -4.07
CA LEU A 6 58.89 -26.32 -3.82
C LEU A 6 57.42 -26.67 -3.94
N ILE A 7 56.71 -26.65 -2.80
CA ILE A 7 55.25 -26.77 -2.76
C ILE A 7 54.70 -25.36 -2.90
N SER A 8 54.11 -25.06 -4.08
CA SER A 8 53.42 -23.80 -4.33
C SER A 8 51.97 -23.90 -3.78
N ALA A 9 51.73 -23.25 -2.66
CA ALA A 9 50.38 -23.16 -2.10
C ALA A 9 49.60 -22.08 -2.85
N VAL A 10 48.63 -22.48 -3.66
CA VAL A 10 47.68 -21.57 -4.31
C VAL A 10 46.56 -21.23 -3.29
N LEU A 11 46.62 -20.04 -2.76
CA LEU A 11 45.56 -19.49 -1.89
C LEU A 11 44.41 -18.99 -2.78
N VAL A 12 43.33 -19.76 -2.89
CA VAL A 12 42.12 -19.37 -3.57
C VAL A 12 41.31 -18.44 -2.63
N LEU A 13 41.35 -17.15 -2.89
CA LEU A 13 40.58 -16.13 -2.18
C LEU A 13 39.13 -16.16 -2.75
N THR A 14 38.21 -16.86 -2.08
CA THR A 14 36.79 -16.82 -2.41
C THR A 14 36.21 -15.51 -1.91
N LEU A 15 36.00 -14.54 -2.80
CA LEU A 15 35.19 -13.35 -2.51
C LEU A 15 33.72 -13.81 -2.31
N GLY A 16 33.31 -13.96 -1.06
CA GLY A 16 31.92 -14.12 -0.72
C GLY A 16 31.15 -12.82 -1.00
N PHE A 17 30.33 -12.80 -2.04
CA PHE A 17 29.36 -11.72 -2.21
C PHE A 17 28.32 -11.85 -1.08
N ALA A 18 28.48 -11.07 -0.02
CA ALA A 18 27.44 -10.86 0.97
C ALA A 18 26.31 -10.09 0.28
N THR A 19 25.26 -10.79 -0.15
CA THR A 19 24.00 -10.16 -0.52
C THR A 19 23.42 -9.58 0.77
N SER A 20 23.50 -8.26 0.92
CA SER A 20 22.76 -7.56 1.97
C SER A 20 21.28 -7.78 1.70
N ALA A 21 20.66 -8.74 2.36
CA ALA A 21 19.23 -8.78 2.48
C ALA A 21 18.84 -7.48 3.21
N LEU A 22 18.13 -6.58 2.54
CA LEU A 22 17.47 -5.47 3.19
C LEU A 22 16.50 -6.11 4.18
N ALA A 23 16.85 -6.07 5.47
CA ALA A 23 15.94 -6.50 6.51
C ALA A 23 14.69 -5.60 6.40
N ALA A 24 13.51 -6.20 6.34
CA ALA A 24 12.27 -5.49 6.50
C ALA A 24 12.35 -4.76 7.86
N ASP A 25 11.92 -3.52 7.91
CA ASP A 25 12.02 -2.67 9.11
C ASP A 25 10.95 -3.02 10.16
N GLY A 26 10.12 -4.02 9.88
CA GLY A 26 9.02 -4.46 10.74
C GLY A 26 7.86 -3.46 10.79
N LYS A 27 7.91 -2.39 10.00
CA LYS A 27 6.85 -1.38 9.95
C LYS A 27 5.72 -1.78 9.00
N ALA A 28 4.52 -1.32 9.31
CA ALA A 28 3.45 -1.24 8.34
C ALA A 28 3.56 0.09 7.57
N ARG A 29 3.17 0.12 6.29
CA ARG A 29 3.09 1.35 5.54
C ARG A 29 1.66 1.58 5.08
N VAL A 30 1.14 2.78 5.29
CA VAL A 30 -0.24 3.14 4.97
C VAL A 30 -0.26 4.38 4.10
N ARG A 31 -1.04 4.36 3.04
CA ARG A 31 -1.41 5.54 2.25
C ARG A 31 -2.92 5.66 2.14
N VAL A 32 -3.38 6.86 1.84
CA VAL A 32 -4.80 7.17 1.71
C VAL A 32 -5.12 7.61 0.30
N VAL A 33 -6.29 7.20 -0.19
CA VAL A 33 -6.88 7.64 -1.46
C VAL A 33 -8.27 8.21 -1.17
N HIS A 34 -8.53 9.42 -1.65
CA HIS A 34 -9.84 10.03 -1.52
C HIS A 34 -10.64 9.82 -2.81
N ALA A 35 -11.63 8.91 -2.75
CA ALA A 35 -12.46 8.52 -3.90
C ALA A 35 -13.96 8.87 -3.72
N SER A 36 -14.33 9.68 -2.72
CA SER A 36 -15.69 10.19 -2.53
C SER A 36 -15.90 11.48 -3.34
N PRO A 37 -16.78 11.48 -4.37
CA PRO A 37 -16.81 12.55 -5.35
C PRO A 37 -17.48 13.83 -4.85
N ASP A 38 -18.33 13.76 -3.85
CA ASP A 38 -19.11 14.86 -3.27
C ASP A 38 -18.59 15.31 -1.88
N ALA A 39 -17.58 14.63 -1.35
CA ALA A 39 -16.91 15.05 -0.13
C ALA A 39 -15.87 16.14 -0.41
N PRO A 40 -15.73 17.14 0.48
CA PRO A 40 -14.66 18.13 0.38
C PRO A 40 -13.27 17.47 0.59
N ALA A 41 -12.19 18.24 0.45
CA ALA A 41 -10.88 17.77 0.89
C ALA A 41 -10.93 17.37 2.37
N VAL A 42 -10.18 16.32 2.73
CA VAL A 42 -10.25 15.71 4.06
C VAL A 42 -8.91 15.69 4.77
N ASP A 43 -8.97 15.72 6.10
CA ASP A 43 -7.86 15.39 6.99
C ASP A 43 -8.09 14.00 7.57
N VAL A 44 -7.02 13.20 7.62
CA VAL A 44 -7.03 11.87 8.22
C VAL A 44 -6.26 11.89 9.53
N TRP A 45 -6.92 11.48 10.58
CA TRP A 45 -6.40 11.42 11.94
C TRP A 45 -6.08 9.99 12.31
N VAL A 46 -4.98 9.79 12.97
CA VAL A 46 -4.55 8.49 13.51
C VAL A 46 -4.29 8.67 15.00
N ASN A 47 -5.05 7.95 15.84
CA ASN A 47 -5.00 8.07 17.31
C ASN A 47 -5.08 9.53 17.79
N GLY A 48 -5.94 10.36 17.17
CA GLY A 48 -6.18 11.76 17.55
C GLY A 48 -5.15 12.77 17.04
N ALA A 49 -4.18 12.34 16.22
CA ALA A 49 -3.23 13.24 15.54
C ALA A 49 -3.46 13.24 14.02
N VAL A 50 -3.34 14.40 13.37
CA VAL A 50 -3.44 14.49 11.91
C VAL A 50 -2.24 13.82 11.28
N ALA A 51 -2.48 12.72 10.56
CA ALA A 51 -1.45 11.99 9.82
C ALA A 51 -1.36 12.43 8.36
N PHE A 52 -2.50 12.71 7.72
CA PHE A 52 -2.56 13.22 6.37
C PHE A 52 -3.51 14.42 6.34
N SER A 53 -3.06 15.54 5.81
CA SER A 53 -3.84 16.77 5.76
C SER A 53 -4.20 17.14 4.32
N ASN A 54 -5.35 17.79 4.16
CA ASN A 54 -5.80 18.39 2.90
C ASN A 54 -5.73 17.44 1.70
N THR A 55 -6.25 16.23 1.86
CA THR A 55 -6.34 15.25 0.76
C THR A 55 -7.58 15.55 -0.08
N PRO A 56 -7.47 16.12 -1.30
CA PRO A 56 -8.60 16.44 -2.15
C PRO A 56 -9.18 15.19 -2.82
N PHE A 57 -10.39 15.31 -3.38
CA PHE A 57 -10.94 14.25 -4.24
C PHE A 57 -9.95 13.86 -5.35
N LYS A 58 -9.77 12.57 -5.58
CA LYS A 58 -8.73 11.92 -6.42
C LYS A 58 -7.31 12.07 -5.88
N GLY A 59 -7.13 12.67 -4.71
CA GLY A 59 -5.82 12.73 -4.05
C GLY A 59 -5.36 11.36 -3.59
N ILE A 60 -4.05 11.13 -3.72
CA ILE A 60 -3.35 9.96 -3.21
C ILE A 60 -2.16 10.48 -2.41
N THR A 61 -2.02 10.03 -1.17
CA THR A 61 -0.89 10.40 -0.31
C THR A 61 0.32 9.50 -0.56
N ASP A 62 1.47 9.93 -0.09
CA ASP A 62 2.61 9.04 0.08
C ASP A 62 2.33 8.02 1.20
N TYR A 63 3.15 6.96 1.26
CA TYR A 63 3.10 6.01 2.36
C TYR A 63 3.69 6.61 3.64
N ALA A 64 2.94 6.51 4.74
CA ALA A 64 3.43 6.74 6.08
C ALA A 64 3.80 5.41 6.74
N SER A 65 4.95 5.36 7.43
CA SER A 65 5.39 4.18 8.18
C SER A 65 4.87 4.24 9.61
N LEU A 66 4.22 3.16 10.05
CA LEU A 66 3.64 3.00 11.39
C LEU A 66 4.12 1.70 12.02
N ASP A 67 4.16 1.64 13.35
CA ASP A 67 4.38 0.38 14.05
C ASP A 67 3.20 -0.58 13.85
N PRO A 68 3.42 -1.91 13.85
CA PRO A 68 2.32 -2.87 13.84
C PRO A 68 1.48 -2.72 15.11
N ALA A 69 0.23 -2.31 14.96
CA ALA A 69 -0.71 -2.10 16.07
C ALA A 69 -2.13 -1.87 15.52
N SER A 70 -3.11 -1.79 16.44
CA SER A 70 -4.46 -1.28 16.13
C SER A 70 -4.48 0.24 16.27
N TYR A 71 -5.01 0.92 15.26
CA TYR A 71 -5.13 2.37 15.21
C TYR A 71 -6.57 2.80 15.04
N GLN A 72 -6.99 3.81 15.82
CA GLN A 72 -8.20 4.55 15.52
C GLN A 72 -7.90 5.50 14.37
N VAL A 73 -8.66 5.37 13.28
CA VAL A 73 -8.58 6.23 12.10
C VAL A 73 -9.86 7.02 11.97
N GLN A 74 -9.75 8.34 11.98
CA GLN A 74 -10.87 9.24 11.80
C GLN A 74 -10.63 10.13 10.58
N VAL A 75 -11.70 10.47 9.86
CA VAL A 75 -11.66 11.36 8.70
C VAL A 75 -12.61 12.51 8.94
N THR A 76 -12.14 13.73 8.70
CA THR A 76 -12.90 14.97 8.86
C THR A 76 -12.69 15.88 7.65
N PRO A 77 -13.58 16.86 7.40
CA PRO A 77 -13.29 17.92 6.45
C PRO A 77 -11.99 18.67 6.83
N THR A 78 -11.20 19.05 5.82
CA THR A 78 -9.92 19.73 6.03
C THR A 78 -10.06 20.99 6.90
N GLY A 79 -9.17 21.10 7.89
CA GLY A 79 -9.12 22.23 8.83
C GLY A 79 -10.17 22.18 9.93
N ALA A 80 -10.94 21.09 10.03
CA ALA A 80 -11.94 20.89 11.07
C ALA A 80 -11.74 19.56 11.79
N SER A 81 -12.10 19.49 13.07
CA SER A 81 -12.13 18.23 13.83
C SER A 81 -13.51 17.57 13.82
N THR A 82 -14.50 18.26 13.28
CA THR A 82 -15.91 17.80 13.19
C THR A 82 -16.56 18.32 11.92
N PRO A 83 -17.56 17.62 11.34
CA PRO A 83 -18.00 16.29 11.75
C PRO A 83 -16.97 15.20 11.41
N VAL A 84 -16.90 14.13 12.20
CA VAL A 84 -16.16 12.92 11.83
C VAL A 84 -17.03 12.14 10.85
N VAL A 85 -16.55 11.95 9.62
CA VAL A 85 -17.31 11.27 8.56
C VAL A 85 -16.92 9.80 8.42
N ILE A 86 -15.72 9.43 8.88
CA ILE A 86 -15.28 8.03 9.04
C ILE A 86 -14.66 7.90 10.44
N ASP A 87 -15.07 6.88 11.20
CA ASP A 87 -14.43 6.46 12.45
C ASP A 87 -14.30 4.94 12.40
N ALA A 88 -13.06 4.44 12.30
CA ALA A 88 -12.80 3.02 12.13
C ALA A 88 -11.52 2.61 12.86
N THR A 89 -11.45 1.34 13.24
CA THR A 89 -10.21 0.73 13.75
C THR A 89 -9.52 0.00 12.62
N LEU A 90 -8.22 0.25 12.44
CA LEU A 90 -7.38 -0.38 11.44
C LEU A 90 -6.26 -1.15 12.12
N ASP A 91 -6.25 -2.47 11.95
CA ASP A 91 -5.19 -3.35 12.45
C ASP A 91 -4.07 -3.45 11.41
N LEU A 92 -2.88 -3.02 11.78
CA LEU A 92 -1.71 -3.02 10.91
C LEU A 92 -0.75 -4.14 11.29
N ALA A 93 -0.46 -5.03 10.34
CA ALA A 93 0.55 -6.07 10.50
C ALA A 93 1.94 -5.58 10.08
N ALA A 94 2.98 -6.16 10.68
CA ALA A 94 4.37 -5.90 10.30
C ALA A 94 4.61 -6.21 8.82
N ASP A 95 5.54 -5.47 8.20
CA ASP A 95 6.00 -5.68 6.82
C ASP A 95 4.87 -5.69 5.78
N THR A 96 3.79 -4.97 6.06
CA THR A 96 2.59 -4.97 5.22
C THR A 96 2.26 -3.55 4.76
N ASP A 97 1.98 -3.42 3.48
CA ASP A 97 1.57 -2.16 2.85
C ASP A 97 0.06 -2.11 2.69
N TYR A 98 -0.53 -0.97 3.02
CA TYR A 98 -1.96 -0.76 2.95
C TYR A 98 -2.31 0.48 2.13
N THR A 99 -3.33 0.36 1.29
CA THR A 99 -4.03 1.51 0.70
C THR A 99 -5.43 1.58 1.30
N VAL A 100 -5.73 2.65 2.01
CA VAL A 100 -7.07 2.93 2.55
C VAL A 100 -7.76 3.92 1.62
N VAL A 101 -8.86 3.51 1.02
CA VAL A 101 -9.62 4.32 0.07
C VAL A 101 -10.90 4.80 0.74
N ALA A 102 -11.12 6.10 0.84
CA ALA A 102 -12.40 6.66 1.24
C ALA A 102 -13.35 6.58 0.04
N VAL A 103 -14.32 5.69 0.11
CA VAL A 103 -15.29 5.41 -0.97
C VAL A 103 -16.71 5.79 -0.54
N GLY A 104 -17.60 5.90 -1.50
CA GLY A 104 -18.99 6.26 -1.23
C GLY A 104 -19.26 7.74 -1.45
N GLN A 105 -20.54 8.13 -1.33
CA GLN A 105 -20.94 9.53 -1.19
C GLN A 105 -20.73 9.98 0.25
N LEU A 106 -20.57 11.29 0.47
CA LEU A 106 -20.32 11.86 1.80
C LEU A 106 -21.30 11.36 2.88
N ALA A 107 -22.57 11.18 2.52
CA ALA A 107 -23.59 10.71 3.46
C ALA A 107 -23.38 9.24 3.93
N ASN A 108 -22.66 8.43 3.14
CA ASN A 108 -22.41 7.01 3.39
C ASN A 108 -20.94 6.67 3.08
N ILE A 109 -20.03 7.61 3.38
CA ILE A 109 -18.61 7.43 3.12
C ILE A 109 -18.03 6.36 4.05
N GLU A 110 -17.24 5.44 3.51
CA GLU A 110 -16.66 4.34 4.26
C GLU A 110 -15.21 4.07 3.84
N PRO A 111 -14.39 3.44 4.71
CA PRO A 111 -13.03 3.06 4.36
C PRO A 111 -13.02 1.69 3.67
N LEU A 112 -12.44 1.61 2.48
CA LEU A 112 -12.06 0.37 1.81
C LEU A 112 -10.56 0.11 2.06
N VAL A 113 -10.24 -0.92 2.84
CA VAL A 113 -8.86 -1.27 3.18
C VAL A 113 -8.33 -2.32 2.20
N LEU A 114 -7.23 -2.02 1.55
CA LEU A 114 -6.55 -2.90 0.60
C LEU A 114 -5.15 -3.21 1.09
N VAL A 115 -4.78 -4.49 1.09
CA VAL A 115 -3.38 -4.92 1.28
C VAL A 115 -2.68 -4.84 -0.07
N ASP A 116 -1.55 -4.14 -0.13
CA ASP A 116 -0.80 -3.93 -1.36
C ASP A 116 0.29 -4.99 -1.55
N ASN A 117 0.47 -5.43 -2.78
CA ASN A 117 1.61 -6.23 -3.17
C ASN A 117 2.64 -5.35 -3.90
N ASN A 118 3.60 -4.84 -3.15
CA ASN A 118 4.70 -4.01 -3.65
C ASN A 118 5.99 -4.81 -3.88
N SER A 119 5.92 -6.14 -3.91
CA SER A 119 7.07 -6.97 -4.27
C SER A 119 7.49 -6.70 -5.72
N THR A 120 8.77 -6.94 -6.01
CA THR A 120 9.28 -6.79 -7.38
C THR A 120 8.60 -7.82 -8.31
N PRO A 121 7.93 -7.38 -9.39
CA PRO A 121 7.37 -8.31 -10.36
C PRO A 121 8.44 -9.15 -11.03
N ALA A 122 8.08 -10.32 -11.57
CA ALA A 122 8.97 -11.10 -12.42
C ALA A 122 9.43 -10.27 -13.63
N ALA A 123 10.60 -10.60 -14.18
CA ALA A 123 11.17 -9.88 -15.32
C ALA A 123 10.17 -9.77 -16.48
N GLY A 124 9.97 -8.56 -17.00
CA GLY A 124 9.02 -8.25 -18.07
C GLY A 124 7.54 -8.31 -17.66
N LYS A 125 7.25 -8.31 -16.36
CA LYS A 125 5.89 -8.29 -15.80
C LYS A 125 5.67 -7.02 -14.98
N ALA A 126 4.39 -6.71 -14.72
CA ALA A 126 3.95 -5.68 -13.80
C ALA A 126 2.81 -6.23 -12.93
N HIS A 127 2.73 -5.76 -11.69
CA HIS A 127 1.55 -5.96 -10.86
C HIS A 127 0.58 -4.83 -11.17
N VAL A 128 -0.67 -5.16 -11.47
CA VAL A 128 -1.73 -4.19 -11.76
C VAL A 128 -2.95 -4.54 -10.91
N ARG A 129 -3.51 -3.54 -10.23
CA ARG A 129 -4.76 -3.66 -9.49
C ARG A 129 -5.76 -2.67 -10.07
N PHE A 130 -6.98 -3.12 -10.26
CA PHE A 130 -8.11 -2.27 -10.57
C PHE A 130 -9.06 -2.25 -9.37
N VAL A 131 -9.53 -1.07 -9.01
CA VAL A 131 -10.51 -0.87 -7.95
C VAL A 131 -11.65 -0.06 -8.53
N HIS A 132 -12.86 -0.64 -8.51
CA HIS A 132 -14.06 0.03 -8.99
C HIS A 132 -14.77 0.64 -7.79
N THR A 133 -14.81 1.97 -7.71
CA THR A 133 -15.37 2.74 -6.59
C THR A 133 -16.60 3.55 -6.97
N SER A 134 -17.14 3.41 -8.20
CA SER A 134 -18.37 4.06 -8.58
C SER A 134 -19.56 3.35 -7.93
N LEU A 135 -20.47 4.12 -7.32
CA LEU A 135 -21.65 3.61 -6.62
C LEU A 135 -22.83 3.36 -7.54
N ASP A 136 -22.86 4.05 -8.67
CA ASP A 136 -23.97 4.08 -9.62
C ASP A 136 -23.68 3.30 -10.93
N ALA A 137 -22.44 2.86 -11.11
CA ALA A 137 -22.08 2.04 -12.25
C ALA A 137 -22.26 0.55 -11.96
N PRO A 138 -22.75 -0.23 -12.93
CA PRO A 138 -22.85 -1.68 -12.77
C PRO A 138 -21.45 -2.30 -12.73
N ALA A 139 -21.42 -3.60 -12.44
CA ALA A 139 -20.22 -4.41 -12.56
C ALA A 139 -19.53 -4.20 -13.91
N VAL A 140 -18.21 -4.06 -13.92
CA VAL A 140 -17.42 -3.80 -15.12
C VAL A 140 -16.40 -4.90 -15.36
N ASP A 141 -16.19 -5.25 -16.63
CA ASP A 141 -15.10 -6.12 -17.05
C ASP A 141 -13.90 -5.28 -17.46
N ILE A 142 -12.72 -5.68 -17.02
CA ILE A 142 -11.47 -5.04 -17.40
C ILE A 142 -10.78 -5.92 -18.44
N ALA A 143 -10.58 -5.37 -19.63
CA ALA A 143 -9.87 -6.05 -20.70
C ALA A 143 -8.60 -5.30 -21.11
N VAL A 144 -7.51 -6.03 -21.31
CA VAL A 144 -6.28 -5.48 -21.89
C VAL A 144 -6.40 -5.53 -23.41
N LYS A 145 -6.20 -4.39 -24.08
CA LYS A 145 -6.27 -4.33 -25.56
C LYS A 145 -5.27 -5.30 -26.18
N GLY A 146 -5.77 -6.25 -26.98
CA GLY A 146 -4.96 -7.30 -27.62
C GLY A 146 -4.55 -8.46 -26.69
N GLY A 147 -5.04 -8.51 -25.45
CA GLY A 147 -4.77 -9.53 -24.46
C GLY A 147 -6.01 -10.33 -24.04
N ARG A 148 -5.80 -11.29 -23.14
CA ARG A 148 -6.88 -12.03 -22.49
C ARG A 148 -7.59 -11.12 -21.49
N SER A 149 -8.91 -11.29 -21.34
CA SER A 149 -9.67 -10.64 -20.29
C SER A 149 -9.07 -10.98 -18.91
N CYS A 150 -8.80 -9.98 -18.10
CA CYS A 150 -8.47 -10.17 -16.70
C CYS A 150 -9.78 -10.44 -15.95
N SER A 151 -9.94 -11.62 -15.34
CA SER A 151 -11.03 -11.83 -14.39
C SER A 151 -10.80 -10.91 -13.19
N PRO A 152 -11.67 -9.94 -12.91
CA PRO A 152 -11.53 -9.10 -11.74
C PRO A 152 -11.80 -9.94 -10.49
N THR A 153 -10.94 -9.84 -9.49
CA THR A 153 -11.35 -10.18 -8.13
C THR A 153 -12.26 -9.04 -7.68
N TYR A 154 -13.55 -9.30 -7.72
CA TYR A 154 -14.59 -8.31 -7.54
C TYR A 154 -14.86 -8.11 -6.05
N LEU A 155 -14.71 -6.89 -5.55
CA LEU A 155 -15.34 -6.43 -4.32
C LEU A 155 -16.43 -5.43 -4.73
N SER A 156 -17.62 -5.92 -5.10
CA SER A 156 -18.82 -5.09 -5.06
C SER A 156 -19.43 -5.22 -3.68
N ARG A 157 -19.59 -4.12 -2.98
CA ARG A 157 -20.55 -4.03 -1.90
C ARG A 157 -21.77 -3.35 -2.48
N GLY A 158 -22.91 -4.09 -2.52
CA GLY A 158 -24.24 -3.54 -2.72
C GLY A 158 -24.73 -2.90 -1.45
#